data_4561aea46dcac9bd13ce7dff254017d5
#
_entry.id   4561aea46dcac9bd13ce7dff254017d5
#
_cell.length_a   1.000
_cell.length_b   1.000
_cell.length_c   1.000
_cell.angle_alpha   90.00
_cell.angle_beta   90.00
_cell.angle_gamma   90.00
#
_symmetry.space_group_name_H-M   'P 1'
#
loop_
_entity.id
_entity.type
_entity.pdbx_description
1 polymer ?
#
loop_
_entity_poly.entity_id
_entity_poly.type
_entity_poly.pdbx_seq_one_letter_code
_entity_poly.pdbx_strand_id
1 'polypeptide(L)'
;MQAVAGDVSSIGAPIGMHRAPSRPLSFGNGAVSATEPASAETQQQVQKLRQSDANVRQHEAAHQSAGGGHAGAASFTYTRGPDGKSYATAGEVQVDISAEADPSSTVAKMEQVKAAALAPNDPSPQDLRVAAQADAQKLKAESEQRQQGGGTAPPALAARGASAYAAAQTAAQALTAPPGGGLGRLVV
;
A
#
# COMPACT_ATOMS: atom_id res chain seq x y z
N MET A 1 -57.96 -26.58 25.36
CA MET A 1 -59.19 -25.91 25.80
C MET A 1 -59.42 -24.75 24.84
N GLN A 2 -60.45 -24.95 24.07
CA GLN A 2 -61.55 -24.13 23.54
C GLN A 2 -61.12 -23.03 22.56
N ALA A 3 -61.33 -23.15 21.33
CA ALA A 3 -62.54 -23.20 20.47
C ALA A 3 -63.59 -22.16 20.83
N VAL A 4 -63.82 -21.15 19.98
CA VAL A 4 -65.18 -20.72 19.59
C VAL A 4 -65.16 -20.15 18.18
N ALA A 5 -66.00 -20.74 17.36
CA ALA A 5 -66.47 -20.32 16.08
C ALA A 5 -67.53 -19.22 16.26
N GLY A 6 -67.73 -18.41 15.20
CA GLY A 6 -68.83 -17.45 15.08
C GLY A 6 -69.07 -17.15 13.62
N ASP A 7 -69.84 -18.00 13.03
CA ASP A 7 -70.66 -17.85 11.82
C ASP A 7 -71.62 -16.71 11.98
N VAL A 8 -71.97 -15.99 10.91
CA VAL A 8 -73.32 -15.74 10.41
C VAL A 8 -73.37 -15.06 9.06
N SER A 9 -73.97 -15.77 8.16
CA SER A 9 -74.63 -15.37 6.93
C SER A 9 -75.50 -14.10 7.02
N SER A 10 -75.58 -13.38 5.90
CA SER A 10 -76.89 -12.96 5.33
C SER A 10 -76.69 -12.08 4.11
N ILE A 11 -76.96 -12.57 2.93
CA ILE A 11 -78.09 -12.31 2.01
C ILE A 11 -78.23 -10.84 1.60
N GLY A 12 -78.15 -10.63 0.26
CA GLY A 12 -78.72 -9.49 -0.42
C GLY A 12 -78.08 -9.13 -1.75
N ALA A 13 -78.48 -9.82 -2.85
CA ALA A 13 -78.47 -9.21 -4.16
C ALA A 13 -79.76 -8.38 -4.36
N PRO A 14 -79.89 -7.47 -5.33
CA PRO A 14 -79.68 -7.71 -6.75
C PRO A 14 -79.29 -6.48 -7.64
N ILE A 15 -78.75 -6.83 -8.80
CA ILE A 15 -79.04 -6.26 -10.15
C ILE A 15 -78.80 -4.76 -10.34
N GLY A 16 -77.77 -4.45 -11.08
CA GLY A 16 -77.53 -3.18 -11.76
C GLY A 16 -76.58 -3.38 -12.92
N MET A 17 -77.07 -3.83 -14.05
CA MET A 17 -76.34 -3.85 -15.31
C MET A 17 -76.07 -2.41 -15.76
N HIS A 18 -74.88 -1.93 -15.51
CA HIS A 18 -74.26 -0.80 -16.20
C HIS A 18 -73.11 -1.30 -17.03
N ARG A 19 -73.41 -1.53 -18.30
CA ARG A 19 -72.49 -1.75 -19.41
C ARG A 19 -71.59 -0.52 -19.50
N ALA A 20 -70.38 -0.61 -18.85
CA ALA A 20 -69.33 0.35 -19.07
C ALA A 20 -68.74 0.18 -20.47
N PRO A 21 -68.48 1.28 -21.21
CA PRO A 21 -67.87 1.18 -22.51
C PRO A 21 -66.49 0.62 -22.41
N SER A 22 -66.24 -0.39 -23.25
CA SER A 22 -64.90 -0.99 -23.40
C SER A 22 -63.95 0.09 -23.90
N ARG A 23 -63.09 0.63 -22.97
CA ARG A 23 -61.91 1.35 -23.38
C ARG A 23 -60.98 0.34 -24.05
N PRO A 24 -60.52 0.58 -25.27
CA PRO A 24 -59.48 -0.24 -25.84
C PRO A 24 -58.25 -0.09 -24.94
N LEU A 25 -57.78 -1.20 -24.40
CA LEU A 25 -56.44 -1.28 -23.79
C LEU A 25 -55.46 -0.97 -24.93
N SER A 26 -55.05 0.29 -25.00
CA SER A 26 -53.89 0.68 -25.77
C SER A 26 -52.70 -0.02 -25.06
N PHE A 27 -52.37 -1.19 -25.58
CA PHE A 27 -51.04 -1.73 -25.33
C PHE A 27 -50.09 -0.68 -25.90
N GLY A 28 -49.69 0.25 -25.04
CA GLY A 28 -48.55 1.09 -25.31
C GLY A 28 -47.43 0.14 -25.71
N ASN A 29 -47.15 0.13 -26.99
CA ASN A 29 -45.94 -0.45 -27.54
C ASN A 29 -44.82 0.22 -26.78
N GLY A 30 -44.37 -0.44 -25.69
CA GLY A 30 -43.15 -0.06 -25.00
C GLY A 30 -42.09 -0.11 -26.07
N ALA A 31 -41.80 1.06 -26.61
CA ALA A 31 -40.64 1.24 -27.46
C ALA A 31 -39.49 0.70 -26.70
N VAL A 32 -39.10 -0.54 -27.01
CA VAL A 32 -37.75 -1.03 -26.78
C VAL A 32 -36.92 0.05 -27.45
N SER A 33 -36.31 0.91 -26.63
CA SER A 33 -35.32 1.86 -27.11
C SER A 33 -34.32 1.03 -27.87
N ALA A 34 -34.49 0.94 -29.17
CA ALA A 34 -33.43 0.46 -30.04
C ALA A 34 -32.22 1.31 -29.64
N THR A 35 -31.21 0.67 -29.07
CA THR A 35 -29.94 1.29 -28.73
C THR A 35 -29.44 1.88 -30.05
N GLU A 36 -29.65 3.18 -30.24
CA GLU A 36 -29.05 3.92 -31.35
C GLU A 36 -27.57 3.53 -31.39
N PRO A 37 -26.99 3.21 -32.54
CA PRO A 37 -25.56 2.90 -32.61
C PRO A 37 -24.84 4.07 -32.00
N ALA A 38 -24.09 3.79 -30.88
CA ALA A 38 -23.37 4.80 -30.15
C ALA A 38 -22.54 5.63 -31.12
N SER A 39 -22.64 6.96 -31.02
CA SER A 39 -21.90 7.87 -31.91
C SER A 39 -20.39 7.51 -31.88
N ALA A 40 -19.67 7.82 -32.96
CA ALA A 40 -18.24 7.54 -33.03
C ALA A 40 -17.49 8.13 -31.82
N GLU A 41 -17.91 9.28 -31.32
CA GLU A 41 -17.35 9.91 -30.11
C GLU A 41 -17.61 9.08 -28.86
N THR A 42 -18.85 8.57 -28.71
CA THR A 42 -19.18 7.67 -27.57
C THR A 42 -18.35 6.40 -27.61
N GLN A 43 -18.17 5.81 -28.79
CA GLN A 43 -17.34 4.62 -28.95
C GLN A 43 -15.87 4.90 -28.59
N GLN A 44 -15.32 6.03 -29.03
CA GLN A 44 -13.95 6.43 -28.67
C GLN A 44 -13.79 6.66 -27.17
N GLN A 45 -14.78 7.28 -26.52
CA GLN A 45 -14.75 7.49 -25.07
C GLN A 45 -14.78 6.15 -24.32
N VAL A 46 -15.63 5.20 -24.73
CA VAL A 46 -15.67 3.86 -24.15
C VAL A 46 -14.33 3.13 -24.34
N GLN A 47 -13.70 3.25 -25.51
CA GLN A 47 -12.41 2.63 -25.75
C GLN A 47 -11.31 3.21 -24.83
N LYS A 48 -11.28 4.54 -24.65
CA LYS A 48 -10.36 5.18 -23.69
C LYS A 48 -10.57 4.70 -22.27
N LEU A 49 -11.82 4.59 -21.82
CA LEU A 49 -12.15 4.09 -20.48
C LEU A 49 -11.74 2.63 -20.30
N ARG A 50 -11.96 1.77 -21.30
CA ARG A 50 -11.50 0.37 -21.27
C ARG A 50 -9.98 0.26 -21.18
N GLN A 51 -9.26 1.09 -21.92
CA GLN A 51 -7.81 1.13 -21.88
C GLN A 51 -7.31 1.60 -20.51
N SER A 52 -7.93 2.65 -19.94
CA SER A 52 -7.63 3.11 -18.58
C SER A 52 -7.88 2.00 -17.54
N ASP A 53 -9.03 1.33 -17.59
CA ASP A 53 -9.37 0.22 -16.67
C ASP A 53 -8.32 -0.91 -16.75
N ALA A 54 -7.94 -1.31 -17.94
CA ALA A 54 -6.93 -2.34 -18.12
C ALA A 54 -5.56 -1.92 -17.57
N ASN A 55 -5.13 -0.68 -17.86
CA ASN A 55 -3.86 -0.15 -17.37
C ASN A 55 -3.83 -0.04 -15.85
N VAL A 56 -4.90 0.50 -15.23
CA VAL A 56 -5.00 0.62 -13.77
C VAL A 56 -4.92 -0.76 -13.12
N ARG A 57 -5.70 -1.74 -13.61
CA ARG A 57 -5.68 -3.10 -13.06
C ARG A 57 -4.32 -3.76 -13.19
N GLN A 58 -3.64 -3.58 -14.32
CA GLN A 58 -2.28 -4.10 -14.52
C GLN A 58 -1.29 -3.44 -13.57
N HIS A 59 -1.42 -2.14 -13.33
CA HIS A 59 -0.59 -1.38 -12.40
C HIS A 59 -0.74 -1.93 -10.96
N GLU A 60 -1.97 -2.04 -10.46
CA GLU A 60 -2.22 -2.59 -9.13
C GLU A 60 -1.80 -4.06 -8.99
N ALA A 61 -1.97 -4.86 -10.05
CA ALA A 61 -1.50 -6.24 -10.06
C ALA A 61 0.03 -6.35 -9.95
N ALA A 62 0.78 -5.40 -10.51
CA ALA A 62 2.24 -5.35 -10.37
C ALA A 62 2.65 -5.09 -8.92
N HIS A 63 2.02 -4.11 -8.25
CA HIS A 63 2.25 -3.85 -6.83
C HIS A 63 1.95 -5.07 -5.96
N GLN A 64 0.79 -5.70 -6.16
CA GLN A 64 0.39 -6.88 -5.38
C GLN A 64 1.34 -8.07 -5.58
N SER A 65 1.72 -8.34 -6.83
CA SER A 65 2.59 -9.50 -7.13
C SER A 65 3.99 -9.33 -6.54
N ALA A 66 4.54 -8.12 -6.57
CA ALA A 66 5.86 -7.83 -6.00
C ALA A 66 5.82 -7.72 -4.46
N GLY A 67 4.73 -7.21 -3.89
CA GLY A 67 4.58 -7.04 -2.45
C GLY A 67 4.24 -8.33 -1.70
N GLY A 68 3.67 -9.31 -2.39
CA GLY A 68 3.34 -10.60 -1.79
C GLY A 68 2.50 -10.48 -0.52
N GLY A 69 2.96 -11.06 0.57
CA GLY A 69 2.27 -11.02 1.87
C GLY A 69 2.22 -9.65 2.55
N HIS A 70 3.02 -8.68 2.10
CA HIS A 70 3.06 -7.32 2.64
C HIS A 70 2.19 -6.33 1.84
N ALA A 71 1.62 -6.77 0.72
CA ALA A 71 0.67 -5.99 -0.08
C ALA A 71 -0.77 -6.40 0.25
N GLY A 72 -1.61 -5.41 0.49
CA GLY A 72 -3.05 -5.61 0.68
C GLY A 72 -3.80 -5.82 -0.62
N ALA A 73 -5.12 -5.87 -0.54
CA ALA A 73 -5.97 -5.91 -1.71
C ALA A 73 -5.94 -4.56 -2.45
N ALA A 74 -5.99 -4.61 -3.78
CA ALA A 74 -6.14 -3.42 -4.58
C ALA A 74 -7.52 -2.78 -4.36
N SER A 75 -7.56 -1.47 -4.18
CA SER A 75 -8.78 -0.67 -4.21
C SER A 75 -8.85 0.12 -5.51
N PHE A 76 -10.07 0.37 -6.02
CA PHE A 76 -10.26 1.02 -7.31
C PHE A 76 -11.29 2.12 -7.22
N THR A 77 -11.01 3.24 -7.89
CA THR A 77 -11.98 4.30 -8.15
C THR A 77 -12.57 4.10 -9.55
N TYR A 78 -13.90 4.19 -9.64
CA TYR A 78 -14.60 3.90 -10.87
C TYR A 78 -15.30 5.14 -11.45
N THR A 79 -15.25 5.23 -12.77
CA THR A 79 -16.04 6.21 -13.56
C THR A 79 -17.03 5.47 -14.42
N ARG A 80 -18.28 5.97 -14.48
CA ARG A 80 -19.32 5.40 -15.34
C ARG A 80 -19.15 5.90 -16.77
N GLY A 81 -19.07 4.97 -17.71
CA GLY A 81 -19.01 5.27 -19.13
C GLY A 81 -20.39 5.57 -19.72
N PRO A 82 -20.43 6.14 -20.93
CA PRO A 82 -21.68 6.43 -21.66
C PRO A 82 -22.43 5.15 -22.08
N ASP A 83 -21.78 3.99 -22.08
CA ASP A 83 -22.37 2.67 -22.25
C ASP A 83 -23.01 2.09 -20.96
N GLY A 84 -23.04 2.89 -19.88
CA GLY A 84 -23.58 2.51 -18.59
C GLY A 84 -22.71 1.59 -17.74
N LYS A 85 -21.51 1.21 -18.20
CA LYS A 85 -20.56 0.37 -17.46
C LYS A 85 -19.64 1.22 -16.59
N SER A 86 -19.09 0.59 -15.54
CA SER A 86 -18.08 1.22 -14.65
C SER A 86 -16.70 0.76 -15.07
N TYR A 87 -15.76 1.70 -15.13
CA TYR A 87 -14.37 1.52 -15.51
C TYR A 87 -13.46 2.04 -14.40
N ALA A 88 -12.47 1.28 -14.01
CA ALA A 88 -11.46 1.76 -13.07
C ALA A 88 -10.63 2.87 -13.73
N THR A 89 -10.55 4.01 -13.06
CA THR A 89 -9.81 5.19 -13.53
C THR A 89 -8.65 5.56 -12.61
N ALA A 90 -8.66 5.03 -11.40
CA ALA A 90 -7.54 5.07 -10.45
C ALA A 90 -7.60 3.81 -9.58
N GLY A 91 -6.46 3.44 -9.01
CA GLY A 91 -6.32 2.35 -8.06
C GLY A 91 -5.20 2.63 -7.09
N GLU A 92 -5.14 1.85 -6.02
CA GLU A 92 -4.05 1.85 -5.05
C GLU A 92 -3.96 0.48 -4.38
N VAL A 93 -2.76 0.07 -4.02
CA VAL A 93 -2.47 -1.07 -3.16
C VAL A 93 -1.80 -0.57 -1.90
N GLN A 94 -2.41 -0.84 -0.74
CA GLN A 94 -1.78 -0.54 0.53
C GLN A 94 -0.69 -1.57 0.83
N VAL A 95 0.49 -1.10 1.25
CA VAL A 95 1.59 -1.94 1.68
C VAL A 95 1.92 -1.70 3.15
N ASP A 96 2.27 -2.76 3.84
CA ASP A 96 2.63 -2.70 5.26
C ASP A 96 4.10 -2.30 5.43
N ILE A 97 4.31 -1.07 5.87
CA ILE A 97 5.62 -0.48 6.18
C ILE A 97 5.99 -0.53 7.66
N SER A 98 5.22 -1.26 8.49
CA SER A 98 5.55 -1.41 9.92
C SER A 98 6.84 -2.19 10.12
N ALA A 99 7.58 -1.83 11.17
CA ALA A 99 8.76 -2.60 11.56
C ALA A 99 8.36 -3.95 12.16
N GLU A 100 9.19 -4.96 11.93
CA GLU A 100 9.09 -6.26 12.59
C GLU A 100 9.79 -6.22 13.96
N ALA A 101 9.53 -7.25 14.79
CA ALA A 101 10.17 -7.36 16.10
C ALA A 101 11.70 -7.54 16.00
N ASP A 102 12.18 -8.14 14.92
CA ASP A 102 13.59 -8.35 14.63
C ASP A 102 14.08 -7.38 13.55
N PRO A 103 15.19 -6.66 13.77
CA PRO A 103 15.72 -5.72 12.80
C PRO A 103 16.09 -6.36 11.45
N SER A 104 16.59 -7.60 11.43
CA SER A 104 16.93 -8.26 10.16
C SER A 104 15.69 -8.59 9.34
N SER A 105 14.60 -8.99 9.99
CA SER A 105 13.30 -9.20 9.38
C SER A 105 12.72 -7.90 8.85
N THR A 106 12.90 -6.80 9.59
CA THR A 106 12.48 -5.45 9.12
C THR A 106 13.25 -5.06 7.86
N VAL A 107 14.55 -5.28 7.79
CA VAL A 107 15.37 -5.00 6.60
C VAL A 107 14.82 -5.76 5.39
N ALA A 108 14.62 -7.08 5.52
CA ALA A 108 14.10 -7.91 4.43
C ALA A 108 12.69 -7.48 3.96
N LYS A 109 11.79 -7.17 4.91
CA LYS A 109 10.46 -6.65 4.63
C LYS A 109 10.51 -5.32 3.88
N MET A 110 11.33 -4.37 4.32
CA MET A 110 11.44 -3.06 3.68
C MET A 110 12.03 -3.14 2.27
N GLU A 111 12.94 -4.07 1.99
CA GLU A 111 13.42 -4.35 0.64
C GLU A 111 12.29 -4.84 -0.27
N GLN A 112 11.45 -5.75 0.21
CA GLN A 112 10.30 -6.24 -0.54
C GLN A 112 9.24 -5.15 -0.75
N VAL A 113 8.92 -4.36 0.28
CA VAL A 113 8.00 -3.21 0.19
C VAL A 113 8.49 -2.19 -0.82
N LYS A 114 9.78 -1.86 -0.81
CA LYS A 114 10.38 -0.96 -1.81
C LYS A 114 10.28 -1.54 -3.21
N ALA A 115 10.59 -2.83 -3.39
CA ALA A 115 10.45 -3.49 -4.68
C ALA A 115 8.99 -3.49 -5.15
N ALA A 116 8.03 -3.70 -4.24
CA ALA A 116 6.61 -3.61 -4.53
C ALA A 116 6.19 -2.21 -5.00
N ALA A 117 6.61 -1.17 -4.28
CA ALA A 117 6.28 0.21 -4.63
C ALA A 117 6.84 0.64 -6.00
N LEU A 118 7.97 0.09 -6.41
CA LEU A 118 8.63 0.39 -7.68
C LEU A 118 8.36 -0.65 -8.78
N ALA A 119 7.43 -1.60 -8.57
CA ALA A 119 7.18 -2.70 -9.50
C ALA A 119 6.55 -2.26 -10.84
N PRO A 120 5.60 -1.30 -10.91
CA PRO A 120 5.12 -0.80 -12.19
C PRO A 120 6.17 0.02 -12.93
N ASN A 121 6.05 0.06 -14.27
CA ASN A 121 6.97 0.84 -15.11
C ASN A 121 6.87 2.36 -14.87
N ASP A 122 5.75 2.84 -14.35
CA ASP A 122 5.48 4.26 -14.08
C ASP A 122 4.87 4.38 -12.68
N PRO A 123 5.70 4.31 -11.62
CA PRO A 123 5.24 4.42 -10.24
C PRO A 123 4.62 5.79 -9.96
N SER A 124 3.50 5.81 -9.24
CA SER A 124 2.84 7.04 -8.84
C SER A 124 3.69 7.84 -7.83
N PRO A 125 3.41 9.16 -7.64
CA PRO A 125 4.07 9.94 -6.59
C PRO A 125 3.86 9.35 -5.19
N GLN A 126 2.78 8.61 -4.95
CA GLN A 126 2.51 7.92 -3.70
C GLN A 126 3.43 6.71 -3.54
N ASP A 127 3.62 5.90 -4.59
CA ASP A 127 4.51 4.75 -4.58
C ASP A 127 5.96 5.15 -4.31
N LEU A 128 6.40 6.27 -4.92
CA LEU A 128 7.73 6.83 -4.66
C LEU A 128 7.90 7.26 -3.18
N ARG A 129 6.85 7.79 -2.55
CA ARG A 129 6.88 8.10 -1.11
C ARG A 129 6.96 6.84 -0.25
N VAL A 130 6.20 5.80 -0.60
CA VAL A 130 6.26 4.49 0.07
C VAL A 130 7.65 3.89 -0.05
N ALA A 131 8.26 3.93 -1.24
CA ALA A 131 9.62 3.46 -1.46
C ALA A 131 10.65 4.23 -0.59
N ALA A 132 10.52 5.56 -0.50
CA ALA A 132 11.39 6.38 0.35
C ALA A 132 11.19 6.10 1.85
N GLN A 133 9.95 5.85 2.29
CA GLN A 133 9.66 5.46 3.67
C GLN A 133 10.23 4.08 3.99
N ALA A 134 10.14 3.12 3.07
CA ALA A 134 10.76 1.81 3.22
C ALA A 134 12.29 1.92 3.36
N ASP A 135 12.96 2.77 2.56
CA ASP A 135 14.39 3.03 2.69
C ASP A 135 14.75 3.62 4.07
N ALA A 136 13.97 4.57 4.57
CA ALA A 136 14.21 5.18 5.88
C ALA A 136 14.06 4.15 7.02
N GLN A 137 13.02 3.30 6.96
CA GLN A 137 12.81 2.23 7.94
C GLN A 137 13.91 1.17 7.86
N LYS A 138 14.36 0.81 6.65
CA LYS A 138 15.49 -0.11 6.44
C LYS A 138 16.76 0.42 7.11
N LEU A 139 17.14 1.68 6.84
CA LEU A 139 18.33 2.30 7.46
C LEU A 139 18.26 2.32 8.98
N LYS A 140 17.09 2.58 9.54
CA LYS A 140 16.86 2.53 10.98
C LYS A 140 17.10 1.11 11.51
N ALA A 141 16.48 0.10 10.90
CA ALA A 141 16.65 -1.31 11.29
C ALA A 141 18.11 -1.77 11.16
N GLU A 142 18.83 -1.39 10.11
CA GLU A 142 20.25 -1.67 9.95
C GLU A 142 21.11 -1.03 11.06
N SER A 143 20.74 0.17 11.52
CA SER A 143 21.45 0.82 12.65
C SER A 143 21.20 0.09 13.96
N GLU A 144 19.98 -0.36 14.20
CA GLU A 144 19.60 -1.16 15.37
C GLU A 144 20.29 -2.52 15.36
N GLN A 145 20.38 -3.18 14.21
CA GLN A 145 21.09 -4.44 14.03
C GLN A 145 22.59 -4.29 14.36
N ARG A 146 23.22 -3.20 13.90
CA ARG A 146 24.62 -2.91 14.24
C ARG A 146 24.82 -2.66 15.74
N GLN A 147 23.89 -1.98 16.41
CA GLN A 147 23.93 -1.76 17.85
C GLN A 147 23.78 -3.06 18.65
N GLN A 148 22.86 -3.94 18.21
CA GLN A 148 22.65 -5.25 18.82
C GLN A 148 23.81 -6.21 18.54
N GLY A 149 24.40 -6.16 17.33
CA GLY A 149 25.56 -6.97 16.94
C GLY A 149 26.90 -6.42 17.43
N GLY A 150 26.96 -5.13 17.74
CA GLY A 150 28.18 -4.46 18.21
C GLY A 150 28.62 -4.85 19.63
N GLY A 151 27.79 -5.63 20.36
CA GLY A 151 28.19 -6.23 21.65
C GLY A 151 29.21 -7.36 21.53
N THR A 152 29.53 -7.82 20.33
CA THR A 152 30.52 -8.87 20.05
C THR A 152 31.55 -8.46 18.99
N ALA A 153 32.04 -7.21 19.01
CA ALA A 153 33.36 -6.99 18.42
C ALA A 153 34.33 -7.93 19.17
N PRO A 154 35.05 -8.83 18.47
CA PRO A 154 35.99 -9.73 19.17
C PRO A 154 36.94 -8.86 20.00
N PRO A 155 37.11 -9.14 21.30
CA PRO A 155 37.89 -8.29 22.19
C PRO A 155 39.33 -8.06 21.69
N ALA A 156 39.78 -8.90 20.76
CA ALA A 156 41.09 -8.80 20.12
C ALA A 156 41.23 -7.59 19.15
N LEU A 157 40.18 -7.13 18.47
CA LEU A 157 40.27 -5.95 17.58
C LEU A 157 40.16 -4.64 18.35
N ALA A 158 39.27 -4.57 19.34
CA ALA A 158 39.15 -3.41 20.22
C ALA A 158 40.42 -3.23 21.07
N ALA A 159 40.99 -4.33 21.58
CA ALA A 159 42.24 -4.30 22.32
C ALA A 159 43.43 -3.86 21.46
N ARG A 160 43.51 -4.27 20.19
CA ARG A 160 44.57 -3.82 19.26
C ARG A 160 44.43 -2.34 18.89
N GLY A 161 43.23 -1.84 18.73
CA GLY A 161 42.99 -0.41 18.45
C GLY A 161 43.33 0.46 19.63
N ALA A 162 42.96 0.07 20.86
CA ALA A 162 43.26 0.77 22.09
C ALA A 162 44.79 0.76 22.42
N SER A 163 45.45 -0.36 22.20
CA SER A 163 46.91 -0.47 22.43
C SER A 163 47.73 0.33 21.40
N ALA A 164 47.28 0.38 20.12
CA ALA A 164 47.92 1.20 19.10
C ALA A 164 47.78 2.70 19.39
N TYR A 165 46.61 3.12 19.86
CA TYR A 165 46.36 4.50 20.24
C TYR A 165 47.12 4.93 21.48
N ALA A 166 47.22 4.08 22.50
CA ALA A 166 48.02 4.30 23.68
C ALA A 166 49.53 4.37 23.35
N ALA A 167 50.04 3.50 22.48
CA ALA A 167 51.45 3.53 22.02
C ALA A 167 51.77 4.82 21.24
N ALA A 168 50.83 5.31 20.41
CA ALA A 168 51.00 6.58 19.69
C ALA A 168 51.03 7.79 20.63
N GLN A 169 50.23 7.79 21.69
CA GLN A 169 50.23 8.85 22.70
C GLN A 169 51.51 8.87 23.51
N THR A 170 52.08 7.70 23.93
CA THR A 170 53.36 7.61 24.65
C THR A 170 54.53 8.07 23.78
N ALA A 171 54.54 7.74 22.50
CA ALA A 171 55.53 8.23 21.55
C ALA A 171 55.48 9.75 21.36
N ALA A 172 54.30 10.34 21.28
CA ALA A 172 54.10 11.78 21.16
C ALA A 172 54.56 12.52 22.43
N GLN A 173 54.35 11.96 23.63
CA GLN A 173 54.82 12.52 24.91
C GLN A 173 56.34 12.43 25.08
N ALA A 174 56.98 11.40 24.55
CA ALA A 174 58.43 11.26 24.57
C ALA A 174 59.16 12.30 23.72
N LEU A 175 58.52 12.79 22.65
CA LEU A 175 59.03 13.83 21.77
C LEU A 175 58.91 15.26 22.35
N THR A 176 58.08 15.46 23.36
CA THR A 176 57.83 16.76 23.99
C THR A 176 58.56 16.93 25.33
N ALA A 177 59.28 15.91 25.82
CA ALA A 177 60.05 16.04 27.03
C ALA A 177 61.34 16.90 26.78
N PRO A 178 61.60 17.98 27.52
CA PRO A 178 62.81 18.76 27.36
C PRO A 178 64.03 17.92 27.77
N PRO A 179 65.21 18.11 27.12
CA PRO A 179 66.40 17.40 27.46
C PRO A 179 66.83 17.78 28.90
N GLY A 180 66.69 16.81 29.79
CA GLY A 180 67.13 16.99 31.17
C GLY A 180 68.64 17.28 31.24
N GLY A 181 68.95 18.55 31.48
CA GLY A 181 70.36 19.00 31.72
C GLY A 181 70.86 18.45 33.00
N GLY A 182 71.62 17.36 32.93
CA GLY A 182 72.47 16.86 34.05
C GLY A 182 73.68 17.75 34.23
N LEU A 183 73.57 18.74 35.10
CA LEU A 183 74.77 19.45 35.60
C LEU A 183 75.48 18.55 36.59
N GLY A 184 76.58 17.93 36.13
CA GLY A 184 77.52 17.25 36.96
C GLY A 184 78.20 18.26 37.92
N ARG A 185 77.97 18.05 39.20
CA ARG A 185 78.68 18.79 40.29
C ARG A 185 80.00 18.14 40.57
N LEU A 186 81.08 18.79 40.15
CA LEU A 186 82.45 18.43 40.54
C LEU A 186 82.68 18.96 41.95
N VAL A 187 83.05 18.11 42.91
CA VAL A 187 83.52 18.46 44.26
C VAL A 187 85.00 18.16 44.29
N VAL A 188 85.78 19.17 44.66
CA VAL A 188 87.22 19.09 45.01
C VAL A 188 87.32 18.70 46.45
#